data_5cc278b981d284a4e36160fbc7c3b540
#
_entry.id   5cc278b981d284a4e36160fbc7c3b540
#
_cell.length_a   1.000
_cell.length_b   1.000
_cell.length_c   1.000
_cell.angle_alpha   90.00
_cell.angle_beta   90.00
_cell.angle_gamma   90.00
#
_symmetry.space_group_name_H-M   'P 1'
#
loop_
_entity.id
_entity.type
_entity.pdbx_description
1 polymer ?
#
loop_
_entity_poly.entity_id
_entity_poly.type
_entity_poly.pdbx_seq_one_letter_code
_entity_poly.pdbx_strand_id
1 'polypeptide(L)'
;MADQVPTEFYLRQNFLNPFKEKTVIKHCLPEESRIKLEIFNSEKEKVKTLVDEIKEPGTYQVEFHPNCFKEGLYLYQLTVGSVILTKKMVLIN
;
A
#
# COMPACT_ATOMS: atom_id res chain seq x y z
N MET A 1 -19.82 11.62 12.88
CA MET A 1 -19.75 11.30 11.77
C MET A 1 -18.64 10.70 11.28
N ALA A 2 -18.53 9.64 11.38
CA ALA A 2 -17.41 8.98 11.12
C ALA A 2 -17.16 8.76 9.71
N ASP A 3 -18.10 8.72 8.91
CA ASP A 3 -17.90 8.28 7.59
C ASP A 3 -17.76 9.35 6.57
N GLN A 4 -16.91 10.27 6.83
CA GLN A 4 -16.69 11.31 5.87
C GLN A 4 -15.77 10.82 4.77
N VAL A 5 -16.04 11.23 3.56
CA VAL A 5 -15.20 10.92 2.43
C VAL A 5 -13.89 11.69 2.57
N PRO A 6 -12.75 11.04 2.40
CA PRO A 6 -11.47 11.75 2.47
C PRO A 6 -11.40 12.83 1.43
N THR A 7 -10.67 13.90 1.73
CA THR A 7 -10.51 15.01 0.80
C THR A 7 -9.20 14.94 0.05
N GLU A 8 -8.35 13.97 0.38
CA GLU A 8 -7.05 13.83 -0.27
C GLU A 8 -6.71 12.38 -0.44
N PHE A 9 -5.92 12.08 -1.48
CA PHE A 9 -5.33 10.76 -1.58
C PHE A 9 -4.22 10.68 -0.57
N TYR A 10 -4.15 9.59 0.18
CA TYR A 10 -2.97 9.37 1.01
C TYR A 10 -2.69 7.89 1.19
N LEU A 11 -1.43 7.62 1.52
CA LEU A 11 -0.93 6.30 1.77
C LEU A 11 -0.25 6.36 3.13
N ARG A 12 -0.68 5.52 4.06
CA ARG A 12 -0.13 5.53 5.42
C ARG A 12 1.08 4.63 5.50
N GLN A 13 1.93 4.90 6.51
CA GLN A 13 3.02 4.01 6.82
C GLN A 13 2.42 2.69 7.27
N ASN A 14 2.97 1.58 6.80
CA ASN A 14 2.43 0.27 7.13
C ASN A 14 2.54 -0.01 8.62
N PHE A 15 1.62 -0.78 9.13
CA PHE A 15 1.59 -1.21 10.53
C PHE A 15 1.44 -2.71 10.51
N LEU A 16 2.32 -3.43 11.05
CA LEU A 16 3.53 -3.17 11.78
C LEU A 16 4.70 -2.85 10.85
N ASN A 17 5.72 -2.18 11.38
CA ASN A 17 6.95 -1.90 10.64
C ASN A 17 8.08 -1.69 11.65
N PRO A 18 9.10 -2.56 11.73
CA PRO A 18 9.31 -3.73 10.85
C PRO A 18 8.29 -4.83 11.09
N PHE A 19 8.16 -5.75 10.16
CA PHE A 19 7.18 -6.83 10.28
C PHE A 19 7.78 -8.18 9.89
N LYS A 20 7.14 -9.25 10.34
CA LYS A 20 7.57 -10.61 10.01
C LYS A 20 6.53 -11.35 9.21
N GLU A 21 5.35 -11.50 9.76
CA GLU A 21 4.33 -12.35 9.18
C GLU A 21 3.33 -11.59 8.33
N LYS A 22 3.00 -10.40 8.73
CA LYS A 22 2.11 -9.58 7.95
C LYS A 22 2.21 -8.12 8.37
N THR A 23 1.75 -7.26 7.51
CA THR A 23 1.63 -5.83 7.82
C THR A 23 0.35 -5.32 7.16
N VAL A 24 -0.13 -4.19 7.62
CA VAL A 24 -1.36 -3.59 7.11
C VAL A 24 -1.03 -2.26 6.46
N ILE A 25 -1.53 -2.05 5.26
CA ILE A 25 -1.31 -0.81 4.51
C ILE A 25 -2.66 -0.14 4.35
N LYS A 26 -2.75 1.11 4.80
CA LYS A 26 -3.99 1.87 4.75
C LYS A 26 -3.86 3.01 3.74
N HIS A 27 -4.89 3.23 2.96
CA HIS A 27 -4.88 4.31 1.99
C HIS A 27 -6.28 4.88 1.83
N CYS A 28 -6.36 6.10 1.33
CA CYS A 28 -7.63 6.81 1.19
C CYS A 28 -7.78 7.40 -0.20
N LEU A 29 -9.01 7.35 -0.70
CA LEU A 29 -9.36 7.89 -2.02
C LEU A 29 -10.48 8.90 -1.85
N PRO A 30 -10.33 10.13 -2.33
CA PRO A 30 -11.41 11.13 -2.23
C PRO A 30 -12.46 10.95 -3.31
N GLU A 31 -12.16 10.23 -4.37
CA GLU A 31 -13.12 10.01 -5.46
C GLU A 31 -12.87 8.67 -6.10
N GLU A 32 -13.84 8.18 -6.84
CA GLU A 32 -13.74 6.88 -7.50
C GLU A 32 -12.53 6.92 -8.43
N SER A 33 -11.69 5.91 -8.37
CA SER A 33 -10.44 5.91 -9.09
C SER A 33 -9.97 4.51 -9.38
N ARG A 34 -9.23 4.36 -10.47
CA ARG A 34 -8.52 3.11 -10.71
C ARG A 34 -7.21 3.20 -9.95
N ILE A 35 -6.95 2.22 -9.12
CA ILE A 35 -5.76 2.25 -8.29
C ILE A 35 -4.92 1.00 -8.49
N LYS A 36 -3.62 1.15 -8.24
CA LYS A 36 -2.71 0.03 -8.17
C LYS A 36 -1.92 0.19 -6.90
N LEU A 37 -1.84 -0.86 -6.11
CA LEU A 37 -0.99 -0.88 -4.93
C LEU A 37 0.01 -2.00 -5.15
N GLU A 38 1.27 -1.64 -5.31
CA GLU A 38 2.32 -2.56 -5.73
C GLU A 38 3.49 -2.56 -4.77
N ILE A 39 4.16 -3.70 -4.67
CA ILE A 39 5.32 -3.87 -3.80
C ILE A 39 6.55 -4.01 -4.68
N PHE A 40 7.61 -3.29 -4.30
CA PHE A 40 8.89 -3.36 -5.01
C PHE A 40 9.99 -3.74 -4.03
N ASN A 41 11.02 -4.41 -4.50
CA ASN A 41 12.17 -4.73 -3.67
C ASN A 41 13.12 -3.52 -3.63
N SER A 42 14.26 -3.66 -2.95
CA SER A 42 15.19 -2.56 -2.80
C SER A 42 15.86 -2.19 -4.11
N GLU A 43 15.77 -3.04 -5.11
CA GLU A 43 16.32 -2.74 -6.44
C GLU A 43 15.24 -2.15 -7.34
N LYS A 44 14.09 -1.85 -6.78
CA LYS A 44 12.97 -1.23 -7.49
C LYS A 44 12.32 -2.14 -8.52
N GLU A 45 12.45 -3.44 -8.32
CA GLU A 45 11.75 -4.41 -9.15
C GLU A 45 10.42 -4.73 -8.53
N LYS A 46 9.36 -4.77 -9.33
CA LYS A 46 8.04 -5.10 -8.83
C LYS A 46 7.99 -6.57 -8.48
N VAL A 47 7.63 -6.87 -7.23
CA VAL A 47 7.58 -8.26 -6.77
C VAL A 47 6.16 -8.72 -6.46
N LYS A 48 5.20 -7.81 -6.35
CA LYS A 48 3.82 -8.22 -6.10
C LYS A 48 2.87 -7.05 -6.35
N THR A 49 1.67 -7.37 -6.85
CA THR A 49 0.59 -6.40 -6.97
C THR A 49 -0.47 -6.79 -5.95
N LEU A 50 -0.78 -5.88 -5.03
CA LEU A 50 -1.78 -6.15 -4.00
C LEU A 50 -3.18 -5.76 -4.44
N VAL A 51 -3.31 -4.65 -5.16
CA VAL A 51 -4.60 -4.17 -5.63
C VAL A 51 -4.41 -3.59 -7.02
N ASP A 52 -5.35 -3.86 -7.93
CA ASP A 52 -5.33 -3.28 -9.26
C ASP A 52 -6.78 -3.29 -9.75
N GLU A 53 -7.54 -2.28 -9.35
CA GLU A 53 -8.97 -2.23 -9.69
C GLU A 53 -9.53 -0.83 -9.46
N ILE A 54 -10.76 -0.63 -9.89
CA ILE A 54 -11.46 0.63 -9.66
C ILE A 54 -12.12 0.53 -8.28
N LYS A 55 -11.91 1.56 -7.44
CA LYS A 55 -12.48 1.62 -6.11
C LYS A 55 -13.26 2.88 -5.92
N GLU A 56 -14.30 2.80 -5.12
CA GLU A 56 -15.12 3.96 -4.76
C GLU A 56 -14.40 4.80 -3.70
N PRO A 57 -14.85 6.04 -3.48
CA PRO A 57 -14.23 6.88 -2.45
C PRO A 57 -14.28 6.19 -1.10
N GLY A 58 -13.28 6.40 -0.29
CA GLY A 58 -13.25 5.82 1.06
C GLY A 58 -11.87 5.52 1.54
N THR A 59 -11.82 4.88 2.71
CA THR A 59 -10.58 4.44 3.35
C THR A 59 -10.51 2.93 3.27
N TYR A 60 -9.35 2.43 2.85
CA TYR A 60 -9.16 1.00 2.64
C TYR A 60 -7.94 0.49 3.39
N GLN A 61 -7.98 -0.80 3.75
CA GLN A 61 -6.84 -1.47 4.37
C GLN A 61 -6.55 -2.72 3.59
N VAL A 62 -5.28 -3.00 3.38
CA VAL A 62 -4.83 -4.20 2.69
C VAL A 62 -3.79 -4.89 3.56
N GLU A 63 -3.94 -6.18 3.78
CA GLU A 63 -2.93 -6.96 4.49
C GLU A 63 -1.95 -7.51 3.48
N PHE A 64 -0.68 -7.42 3.82
CA PHE A 64 0.37 -7.98 3.00
C PHE A 64 1.07 -9.08 3.79
N HIS A 65 1.11 -10.29 3.21
CA HIS A 65 1.76 -11.44 3.80
C HIS A 65 2.96 -11.77 2.92
N PRO A 66 4.18 -11.59 3.42
CA PRO A 66 5.36 -11.77 2.59
C PRO A 66 5.69 -13.19 2.19
N ASN A 67 5.17 -14.18 2.93
CA ASN A 67 5.41 -15.58 2.59
C ASN A 67 6.89 -15.89 2.28
N CYS A 68 7.27 -16.01 1.01
CA CYS A 68 8.61 -16.41 0.63
C CYS A 68 9.56 -15.26 0.37
N PHE A 69 9.16 -14.05 0.70
CA PHE A 69 10.04 -12.90 0.45
C PHE A 69 11.20 -12.92 1.43
N LYS A 70 12.36 -12.49 0.96
CA LYS A 70 13.54 -12.40 1.80
C LYS A 70 13.44 -11.17 2.69
N GLU A 71 14.08 -11.22 3.86
CA GLU A 71 14.09 -10.06 4.73
C GLU A 71 14.83 -8.92 4.04
N GLY A 72 14.45 -7.70 4.36
CA GLY A 72 15.09 -6.53 3.80
C GLY A 72 14.12 -5.40 3.61
N LEU A 73 14.57 -4.40 2.86
CA LEU A 73 13.79 -3.20 2.61
C LEU A 73 12.93 -3.40 1.37
N TYR A 74 11.67 -3.01 1.48
CA TYR A 74 10.74 -3.01 0.37
C TYR A 74 10.06 -1.67 0.27
N LEU A 75 9.53 -1.36 -0.92
CA LEU A 75 8.78 -0.15 -1.15
C LEU A 75 7.37 -0.57 -1.53
N TYR A 76 6.38 0.19 -1.08
CA TYR A 76 5.03 -0.03 -1.60
C TYR A 76 4.53 1.29 -2.20
N GLN A 77 3.84 1.18 -3.32
CA GLN A 77 3.49 2.32 -4.11
C GLN A 77 2.03 2.29 -4.49
N LEU A 78 1.33 3.37 -4.21
CA LEU A 78 -0.05 3.53 -4.62
C LEU A 78 -0.08 4.49 -5.81
N THR A 79 -0.63 4.02 -6.92
CA THR A 79 -0.78 4.83 -8.13
C THR A 79 -2.25 5.10 -8.35
N VAL A 80 -2.62 6.38 -8.47
CA VAL A 80 -3.99 6.78 -8.70
C VAL A 80 -3.94 7.82 -9.81
N GLY A 81 -4.23 7.40 -11.04
CA GLY A 81 -4.09 8.29 -12.18
C GLY A 81 -2.66 8.75 -12.32
N SER A 82 -2.44 10.07 -12.23
CA SER A 82 -1.10 10.62 -12.31
C SER A 82 -0.43 10.79 -10.95
N VAL A 83 -1.13 10.43 -9.86
CA VAL A 83 -0.60 10.58 -8.51
C VAL A 83 0.11 9.28 -8.12
N ILE A 84 1.33 9.40 -7.63
CA ILE A 84 2.10 8.25 -7.18
C ILE A 84 2.62 8.53 -5.78
N LEU A 85 2.24 7.68 -4.83
CA LEU A 85 2.67 7.82 -3.44
C LEU A 85 3.45 6.56 -3.07
N THR A 86 4.64 6.75 -2.49
CA THR A 86 5.53 5.63 -2.19
C THR A 86 6.00 5.69 -0.75
N LYS A 87 6.07 4.54 -0.10
CA LYS A 87 6.60 4.44 1.26
C LYS A 87 7.47 3.20 1.38
N LYS A 88 8.30 3.19 2.42
CA LYS A 88 9.22 2.09 2.67
C LYS A 88 8.71 1.23 3.80
N MET A 89 9.05 -0.04 3.76
CA MET A 89 8.74 -0.96 4.86
C MET A 89 9.89 -1.94 5.01
N VAL A 90 10.04 -2.51 6.20
CA VAL A 90 11.15 -3.42 6.49
C VAL A 90 10.60 -4.78 6.91
N LEU A 91 11.02 -5.81 6.20
CA LEU A 91 10.65 -7.18 6.52
C LEU A 91 11.81 -7.83 7.27
N ILE A 92 11.52 -8.42 8.42
CA ILE A 92 12.53 -9.10 9.22
C ILE A 92 12.11 -10.55 9.38
N ASN A 93 13.09 -11.41 9.64
CA ASN A 93 12.82 -12.83 9.89
C ASN A 93 12.72 -13.13 11.37
#